data_9e182148d4dd24647cb9eb6dcf836437
#
_entry.id   9e182148d4dd24647cb9eb6dcf836437
#
_cell.length_a   1.000
_cell.length_b   1.000
_cell.length_c   1.000
_cell.angle_alpha   90.00
_cell.angle_beta   90.00
_cell.angle_gamma   90.00
#
_symmetry.space_group_name_H-M   'P 1'
#
loop_
_entity.id
_entity.type
_entity.pdbx_description
1 polymer ?
#
loop_
_entity_poly.entity_id
_entity_poly.type
_entity_poly.pdbx_seq_one_letter_code
_entity_poly.pdbx_strand_id
1 'polypeptide(L)'
;MNADARAVYADFHATTPLDPEVLAAMRPWLEGISGNPSSTHGPGRAAREAVETARAEVAAALGAEPAEIVFTSGGTEADNLAVRGGARAARESDPARTRVLFTAAEHAAVREAALSLRADGFDPVELPVDSRGVPAEEALAAASRTETALVSVILANNETGVVFDTLASFVAAARAHGAVVHTDAVQAVGKIPVSVRTLGVDLLALTAHKFCGPKGVGALFVRKGVRLQPLAAGGGQERGRRGGTENVAGIVGLGAAIRLASARLSSEAARLAGLRDRFEAGLLARVPGARIHAANGSRLPTATSAVFPGTEAETLVAALDLDGIAVSAGSACHAGTTSPSRVLLALGLSPAEARATLRFSFGRGSCQEDIDRLLEAVPRVVARARQSVRA
;
A
#
# COMPACT_ATOMS: atom_id res chain seq x y z
N MET A 1 -16.18 -31.93 -7.69
CA MET A 1 -16.12 -30.52 -7.15
C MET A 1 -17.41 -30.32 -6.36
N ASN A 2 -17.31 -30.07 -5.04
CA ASN A 2 -18.48 -29.70 -4.24
C ASN A 2 -18.90 -28.29 -4.67
N ALA A 3 -19.96 -28.16 -5.42
CA ALA A 3 -20.49 -26.90 -5.95
C ALA A 3 -21.02 -25.91 -4.86
N ASP A 4 -21.08 -26.34 -3.60
CA ASP A 4 -21.62 -25.58 -2.47
C ASP A 4 -20.58 -24.99 -1.51
N ALA A 5 -19.27 -25.14 -1.77
CA ALA A 5 -18.27 -24.61 -0.87
C ALA A 5 -18.05 -23.12 -1.13
N ARG A 6 -18.39 -22.25 -0.16
CA ARG A 6 -18.10 -20.81 -0.18
C ARG A 6 -16.64 -20.56 -0.56
N ALA A 7 -16.37 -19.74 -1.58
CA ALA A 7 -15.00 -19.35 -1.95
C ALA A 7 -14.29 -18.61 -0.79
N VAL A 8 -13.00 -18.90 -0.58
CA VAL A 8 -12.16 -18.19 0.38
C VAL A 8 -11.35 -17.12 -0.35
N TYR A 9 -11.55 -15.86 0.02
CA TYR A 9 -10.75 -14.75 -0.48
C TYR A 9 -9.69 -14.37 0.56
N ALA A 10 -8.45 -14.75 0.33
CA ALA A 10 -7.29 -14.47 1.19
C ALA A 10 -6.24 -13.59 0.48
N ASP A 11 -6.72 -12.63 -0.35
CA ASP A 11 -5.87 -11.69 -1.11
C ASP A 11 -6.29 -10.22 -0.93
N PHE A 12 -6.65 -9.83 0.29
CA PHE A 12 -7.08 -8.46 0.64
C PHE A 12 -5.98 -7.40 0.45
N HIS A 13 -4.71 -7.78 0.39
CA HIS A 13 -3.63 -6.85 0.08
C HIS A 13 -3.56 -6.49 -1.41
N ALA A 14 -4.07 -7.32 -2.32
CA ALA A 14 -4.20 -6.96 -3.72
C ALA A 14 -5.33 -5.94 -3.92
N THR A 15 -6.52 -6.24 -3.44
CA THR A 15 -7.69 -5.34 -3.42
C THR A 15 -8.72 -5.84 -2.43
N THR A 16 -9.64 -4.99 -2.00
CA THR A 16 -10.73 -5.37 -1.11
C THR A 16 -12.08 -5.30 -1.83
N PRO A 17 -13.08 -6.09 -1.42
CA PRO A 17 -14.46 -5.88 -1.80
C PRO A 17 -14.92 -4.46 -1.40
N LEU A 18 -15.75 -3.85 -2.24
CA LEU A 18 -16.37 -2.56 -1.92
C LEU A 18 -17.39 -2.73 -0.78
N ASP A 19 -17.28 -1.89 0.25
CA ASP A 19 -18.24 -1.89 1.36
C ASP A 19 -19.63 -1.43 0.87
N PRO A 20 -20.73 -2.10 1.25
CA PRO A 20 -22.08 -1.70 0.86
C PRO A 20 -22.46 -0.27 1.31
N GLU A 21 -21.98 0.17 2.48
CA GLU A 21 -22.22 1.55 2.95
C GLU A 21 -21.46 2.57 2.08
N VAL A 22 -20.27 2.22 1.61
CA VAL A 22 -19.50 3.05 0.66
C VAL A 22 -20.22 3.13 -0.69
N LEU A 23 -20.70 2.00 -1.22
CA LEU A 23 -21.48 1.98 -2.45
C LEU A 23 -22.73 2.84 -2.34
N ALA A 24 -23.44 2.76 -1.22
CA ALA A 24 -24.62 3.58 -0.96
C ALA A 24 -24.29 5.08 -0.97
N ALA A 25 -23.15 5.49 -0.39
CA ALA A 25 -22.69 6.89 -0.42
C ALA A 25 -22.33 7.36 -1.84
N MET A 26 -21.78 6.48 -2.68
CA MET A 26 -21.40 6.78 -4.08
C MET A 26 -22.60 6.88 -5.01
N ARG A 27 -23.65 6.09 -4.79
CA ARG A 27 -24.78 5.88 -5.69
C ARG A 27 -25.44 7.18 -6.19
N PRO A 28 -25.73 8.21 -5.37
CA PRO A 28 -26.33 9.47 -5.86
C PRO A 28 -25.48 10.16 -6.92
N TRP A 29 -24.14 10.04 -6.83
CA TRP A 29 -23.17 10.65 -7.74
C TRP A 29 -22.95 9.85 -9.03
N LEU A 30 -23.37 8.60 -9.06
CA LEU A 30 -23.31 7.71 -10.23
C LEU A 30 -24.62 7.75 -11.03
N GLU A 31 -25.78 7.87 -10.35
CA GLU A 31 -27.10 7.66 -10.96
C GLU A 31 -27.86 8.96 -11.25
N GLY A 32 -27.65 10.04 -10.49
CA GLY A 32 -28.56 11.15 -10.57
C GLY A 32 -27.98 12.56 -10.49
N ILE A 33 -26.89 12.77 -9.76
CA ILE A 33 -26.36 14.12 -9.56
C ILE A 33 -25.24 14.40 -10.57
N SER A 34 -25.56 15.18 -11.61
CA SER A 34 -24.60 15.62 -12.60
C SER A 34 -24.11 17.03 -12.29
N GLY A 35 -22.95 17.16 -11.64
CA GLY A 35 -22.37 18.46 -11.29
C GLY A 35 -20.86 18.45 -11.41
N ASN A 36 -20.29 19.43 -12.14
CA ASN A 36 -18.86 19.69 -12.13
C ASN A 36 -18.54 20.56 -10.89
N PRO A 37 -17.62 20.13 -9.99
CA PRO A 37 -17.27 20.91 -8.79
C PRO A 37 -16.76 22.33 -9.09
N SER A 38 -16.27 22.60 -10.31
CA SER A 38 -15.83 23.92 -10.72
C SER A 38 -16.98 24.86 -11.14
N SER A 39 -18.21 24.33 -11.34
CA SER A 39 -19.37 25.13 -11.74
C SER A 39 -20.00 25.87 -10.58
N THR A 40 -20.57 27.06 -10.86
CA THR A 40 -21.19 27.94 -9.85
C THR A 40 -22.68 27.67 -9.62
N HIS A 41 -23.35 26.91 -10.47
CA HIS A 41 -24.76 26.55 -10.33
C HIS A 41 -25.00 25.48 -9.25
N GLY A 42 -26.23 25.25 -8.85
CA GLY A 42 -26.63 24.35 -7.76
C GLY A 42 -25.97 22.98 -7.77
N PRO A 43 -26.12 22.18 -8.85
CA PRO A 43 -25.46 20.87 -8.95
C PRO A 43 -23.93 20.92 -8.81
N GLY A 44 -23.27 21.95 -9.36
CA GLY A 44 -21.83 22.13 -9.21
C GLY A 44 -21.40 22.43 -7.76
N ARG A 45 -22.19 23.28 -7.06
CA ARG A 45 -21.93 23.55 -5.64
C ARG A 45 -22.11 22.29 -4.78
N ALA A 46 -23.16 21.50 -5.04
CA ALA A 46 -23.37 20.23 -4.35
C ALA A 46 -22.21 19.26 -4.56
N ALA A 47 -21.71 19.13 -5.79
CA ALA A 47 -20.55 18.30 -6.08
C ALA A 47 -19.29 18.79 -5.36
N ARG A 48 -19.05 20.09 -5.31
CA ARG A 48 -17.93 20.69 -4.57
C ARG A 48 -18.05 20.42 -3.07
N GLU A 49 -19.22 20.59 -2.47
CA GLU A 49 -19.46 20.31 -1.06
C GLU A 49 -19.18 18.85 -0.71
N ALA A 50 -19.60 17.92 -1.57
CA ALA A 50 -19.31 16.48 -1.39
C ALA A 50 -17.81 16.17 -1.45
N VAL A 51 -17.09 16.79 -2.40
CA VAL A 51 -15.62 16.65 -2.48
C VAL A 51 -14.93 17.20 -1.23
N GLU A 52 -15.33 18.38 -0.76
CA GLU A 52 -14.73 18.99 0.44
C GLU A 52 -15.10 18.23 1.72
N THR A 53 -16.29 17.64 1.83
CA THR A 53 -16.67 16.75 2.93
C THR A 53 -15.77 15.52 2.96
N ALA A 54 -15.59 14.84 1.82
CA ALA A 54 -14.68 13.69 1.72
C ALA A 54 -13.23 14.08 2.04
N ARG A 55 -12.79 15.26 1.62
CA ARG A 55 -11.46 15.81 1.94
C ARG A 55 -11.28 15.99 3.45
N ALA A 56 -12.28 16.51 4.15
CA ALA A 56 -12.27 16.66 5.60
C ALA A 56 -12.22 15.30 6.32
N GLU A 57 -12.94 14.28 5.82
CA GLU A 57 -12.89 12.90 6.36
C GLU A 57 -11.50 12.28 6.22
N VAL A 58 -10.85 12.43 5.06
CA VAL A 58 -9.47 11.95 4.84
C VAL A 58 -8.49 12.69 5.77
N ALA A 59 -8.60 14.00 5.83
CA ALA A 59 -7.74 14.82 6.68
C ALA A 59 -7.87 14.44 8.17
N ALA A 60 -9.10 14.29 8.66
CA ALA A 60 -9.36 13.87 10.04
C ALA A 60 -8.74 12.50 10.37
N ALA A 61 -8.88 11.52 9.47
CA ALA A 61 -8.32 10.18 9.65
C ALA A 61 -6.78 10.16 9.74
N LEU A 62 -6.11 11.10 9.07
CA LEU A 62 -4.66 11.23 9.06
C LEU A 62 -4.11 12.22 10.10
N GLY A 63 -4.96 12.97 10.77
CA GLY A 63 -4.54 14.09 11.64
C GLY A 63 -3.98 15.29 10.86
N ALA A 64 -4.44 15.48 9.62
CA ALA A 64 -4.05 16.55 8.70
C ALA A 64 -5.11 17.67 8.65
N GLU A 65 -4.77 18.77 7.95
CA GLU A 65 -5.74 19.79 7.55
C GLU A 65 -6.34 19.45 6.16
N PRO A 66 -7.61 19.81 5.86
CA PRO A 66 -8.18 19.54 4.54
C PRO A 66 -7.38 20.13 3.37
N ALA A 67 -6.72 21.28 3.58
CA ALA A 67 -5.86 21.92 2.58
C ALA A 67 -4.61 21.10 2.21
N GLU A 68 -4.24 20.12 3.02
CA GLU A 68 -3.08 19.24 2.84
C GLU A 68 -3.43 17.96 2.05
N ILE A 69 -4.70 17.73 1.71
CA ILE A 69 -5.12 16.55 0.94
C ILE A 69 -5.25 16.91 -0.55
N VAL A 70 -4.70 16.06 -1.41
CA VAL A 70 -4.81 16.12 -2.88
C VAL A 70 -5.38 14.80 -3.36
N PHE A 71 -6.51 14.81 -4.07
CA PHE A 71 -7.09 13.60 -4.63
C PHE A 71 -6.38 13.18 -5.90
N THR A 72 -6.22 11.87 -6.06
CA THR A 72 -5.55 11.21 -7.19
C THR A 72 -6.40 10.05 -7.70
N SER A 73 -6.00 9.41 -8.80
CA SER A 73 -6.68 8.22 -9.34
C SER A 73 -6.31 6.92 -8.59
N GLY A 74 -5.40 6.96 -7.64
CA GLY A 74 -4.95 5.79 -6.87
C GLY A 74 -3.59 6.00 -6.24
N GLY A 75 -3.09 4.97 -5.53
CA GLY A 75 -1.79 4.99 -4.87
C GLY A 75 -0.64 5.26 -5.85
N THR A 76 -0.65 4.60 -7.01
CA THR A 76 0.40 4.79 -8.03
C THR A 76 0.51 6.24 -8.50
N GLU A 77 -0.62 6.93 -8.73
CA GLU A 77 -0.58 8.37 -9.08
C GLU A 77 -0.09 9.19 -7.89
N ALA A 78 -0.55 8.88 -6.66
CA ALA A 78 -0.12 9.56 -5.45
C ALA A 78 1.39 9.44 -5.22
N ASP A 79 1.96 8.22 -5.35
CA ASP A 79 3.40 7.97 -5.24
C ASP A 79 4.19 8.69 -6.33
N ASN A 80 3.73 8.64 -7.59
CA ASN A 80 4.38 9.36 -8.69
C ASN A 80 4.37 10.86 -8.45
N LEU A 81 3.23 11.44 -8.04
CA LEU A 81 3.12 12.86 -7.74
C LEU A 81 4.03 13.25 -6.58
N ALA A 82 4.09 12.44 -5.53
CA ALA A 82 4.99 12.65 -4.39
C ALA A 82 6.46 12.62 -4.82
N VAL A 83 6.90 11.52 -5.45
CA VAL A 83 8.31 11.29 -5.77
C VAL A 83 8.80 12.23 -6.88
N ARG A 84 8.10 12.25 -8.01
CA ARG A 84 8.52 13.06 -9.17
C ARG A 84 8.22 14.54 -8.97
N GLY A 85 7.01 14.86 -8.49
CA GLY A 85 6.60 16.23 -8.23
C GLY A 85 7.38 16.87 -7.10
N GLY A 86 7.63 16.13 -6.01
CA GLY A 86 8.41 16.58 -4.86
C GLY A 86 9.89 16.80 -5.18
N ALA A 87 10.53 15.84 -5.84
CA ALA A 87 11.93 15.95 -6.23
C ALA A 87 12.19 17.14 -7.17
N ARG A 88 11.34 17.30 -8.19
CA ARG A 88 11.45 18.43 -9.14
C ARG A 88 11.25 19.77 -8.45
N ALA A 89 10.26 19.88 -7.54
CA ALA A 89 10.05 21.13 -6.78
C ALA A 89 11.19 21.44 -5.81
N ALA A 90 11.80 20.41 -5.20
CA ALA A 90 12.98 20.59 -4.35
C ALA A 90 14.16 21.14 -5.16
N ARG A 91 14.44 20.57 -6.34
CA ARG A 91 15.52 21.04 -7.21
C ARG A 91 15.25 22.44 -7.81
N GLU A 92 14.00 22.77 -8.12
CA GLU A 92 13.63 24.12 -8.53
C GLU A 92 13.94 25.16 -7.45
N SER A 93 13.80 24.78 -6.18
CA SER A 93 14.12 25.64 -5.04
C SER A 93 15.62 25.70 -4.75
N ASP A 94 16.35 24.60 -4.99
CA ASP A 94 17.78 24.47 -4.82
C ASP A 94 18.35 23.51 -5.89
N PRO A 95 19.00 24.04 -6.94
CA PRO A 95 19.53 23.23 -8.05
C PRO A 95 20.55 22.16 -7.66
N ALA A 96 21.18 22.25 -6.48
CA ALA A 96 22.09 21.23 -5.97
C ALA A 96 21.36 19.95 -5.52
N ARG A 97 20.04 20.00 -5.29
CA ARG A 97 19.23 18.87 -4.87
C ARG A 97 18.91 17.93 -6.03
N THR A 98 19.79 16.98 -6.28
CA THR A 98 19.70 16.05 -7.41
C THR A 98 19.53 14.60 -7.00
N ARG A 99 19.67 14.23 -5.72
CA ARG A 99 19.57 12.86 -5.25
C ARG A 99 18.15 12.52 -4.80
N VAL A 100 17.67 11.33 -5.18
CA VAL A 100 16.39 10.77 -4.75
C VAL A 100 16.63 9.41 -4.12
N LEU A 101 16.37 9.29 -2.81
CA LEU A 101 16.61 8.07 -2.07
C LEU A 101 15.28 7.29 -1.93
N PHE A 102 15.34 5.98 -2.05
CA PHE A 102 14.19 5.09 -1.82
C PHE A 102 14.67 3.74 -1.30
N THR A 103 13.85 3.05 -0.49
CA THR A 103 14.25 1.76 0.08
C THR A 103 14.10 0.61 -0.93
N ALA A 104 14.91 -0.43 -0.80
CA ALA A 104 14.81 -1.63 -1.62
C ALA A 104 13.50 -2.41 -1.39
N ALA A 105 12.76 -2.09 -0.31
CA ALA A 105 11.46 -2.67 0.03
C ALA A 105 10.26 -1.89 -0.56
N GLU A 106 10.49 -0.82 -1.33
CA GLU A 106 9.42 0.00 -1.91
C GLU A 106 8.54 -0.78 -2.90
N HIS A 107 7.28 -0.34 -2.96
CA HIS A 107 6.39 -0.72 -4.05
C HIS A 107 6.92 -0.23 -5.41
N ALA A 108 6.61 -0.98 -6.48
CA ALA A 108 7.05 -0.62 -7.84
C ALA A 108 6.66 0.82 -8.26
N ALA A 109 5.53 1.34 -7.78
CA ALA A 109 5.08 2.72 -8.08
C ALA A 109 6.09 3.77 -7.61
N VAL A 110 6.69 3.60 -6.44
CA VAL A 110 7.74 4.49 -5.89
C VAL A 110 9.05 4.27 -6.61
N ARG A 111 9.48 3.00 -6.72
CA ARG A 111 10.77 2.65 -7.33
C ARG A 111 10.86 3.14 -8.77
N GLU A 112 9.87 2.82 -9.60
CA GLU A 112 9.89 3.19 -11.01
C GLU A 112 9.73 4.71 -11.19
N ALA A 113 8.97 5.38 -10.31
CA ALA A 113 8.92 6.85 -10.28
C ALA A 113 10.31 7.47 -9.98
N ALA A 114 11.03 6.93 -8.98
CA ALA A 114 12.37 7.40 -8.65
C ALA A 114 13.36 7.15 -9.79
N LEU A 115 13.37 5.92 -10.35
CA LEU A 115 14.26 5.55 -11.47
C LEU A 115 14.00 6.38 -12.73
N SER A 116 12.73 6.74 -13.01
CA SER A 116 12.38 7.57 -14.16
C SER A 116 12.99 8.97 -14.12
N LEU A 117 13.31 9.46 -12.93
CA LEU A 117 13.94 10.78 -12.74
C LEU A 117 15.39 10.85 -13.24
N ARG A 118 16.04 9.72 -13.56
CA ARG A 118 17.33 9.72 -14.27
C ARG A 118 17.28 10.49 -15.58
N ALA A 119 16.17 10.39 -16.31
CA ALA A 119 15.96 11.13 -17.56
C ALA A 119 15.93 12.65 -17.34
N ASP A 120 15.57 13.08 -16.14
CA ASP A 120 15.57 14.50 -15.73
C ASP A 120 16.90 14.92 -15.09
N GLY A 121 17.94 14.05 -15.06
CA GLY A 121 19.25 14.35 -14.47
C GLY A 121 19.30 14.25 -12.93
N PHE A 122 18.39 13.48 -12.31
CA PHE A 122 18.53 13.09 -10.90
C PHE A 122 19.36 11.82 -10.75
N ASP A 123 19.91 11.63 -9.54
CA ASP A 123 20.62 10.43 -9.08
C ASP A 123 19.73 9.63 -8.12
N PRO A 124 18.93 8.65 -8.62
CA PRO A 124 18.13 7.77 -7.76
C PRO A 124 19.03 6.71 -7.12
N VAL A 125 18.98 6.63 -5.79
CA VAL A 125 19.79 5.73 -4.95
C VAL A 125 18.87 4.80 -4.17
N GLU A 126 19.02 3.50 -4.38
CA GLU A 126 18.30 2.47 -3.63
C GLU A 126 19.02 2.20 -2.31
N LEU A 127 18.33 2.37 -1.19
CA LEU A 127 18.83 2.11 0.16
C LEU A 127 18.62 0.65 0.52
N PRO A 128 19.65 -0.07 0.97
CA PRO A 128 19.50 -1.46 1.42
C PRO A 128 18.62 -1.52 2.68
N VAL A 129 17.97 -2.66 2.84
CA VAL A 129 17.14 -2.99 4.00
C VAL A 129 17.68 -4.25 4.69
N ASP A 130 17.37 -4.41 5.97
CA ASP A 130 17.66 -5.63 6.72
C ASP A 130 16.65 -6.76 6.37
N SER A 131 16.80 -7.92 6.98
CA SER A 131 15.90 -9.07 6.79
C SER A 131 14.46 -8.82 7.24
N ARG A 132 14.19 -7.73 7.94
CA ARG A 132 12.86 -7.26 8.32
C ARG A 132 12.32 -6.22 7.34
N GLY A 133 13.11 -5.81 6.32
CA GLY A 133 12.71 -4.78 5.36
C GLY A 133 12.86 -3.35 5.89
N VAL A 134 13.60 -3.15 6.97
CA VAL A 134 13.85 -1.85 7.60
C VAL A 134 15.22 -1.33 7.13
N PRO A 135 15.33 -0.08 6.62
CA PRO A 135 16.62 0.50 6.29
C PRO A 135 17.44 0.77 7.56
N ALA A 136 18.73 0.48 7.51
CA ALA A 136 19.64 0.79 8.60
C ALA A 136 19.82 2.32 8.74
N GLU A 137 19.90 2.83 9.97
CA GLU A 137 20.14 4.28 10.22
C GLU A 137 21.47 4.74 9.57
N GLU A 138 22.50 3.89 9.62
CA GLU A 138 23.79 4.18 9.00
C GLU A 138 23.68 4.32 7.47
N ALA A 139 22.83 3.50 6.84
CA ALA A 139 22.57 3.60 5.40
C ALA A 139 21.89 4.93 5.06
N LEU A 140 20.94 5.39 5.89
CA LEU A 140 20.35 6.71 5.74
C LEU A 140 21.38 7.82 5.98
N ALA A 141 22.12 7.77 7.08
CA ALA A 141 23.14 8.79 7.39
C ALA A 141 24.20 8.88 6.30
N ALA A 142 24.65 7.75 5.75
CA ALA A 142 25.61 7.70 4.65
C ALA A 142 25.03 8.22 3.31
N ALA A 143 23.73 8.01 3.09
CA ALA A 143 23.04 8.41 1.87
C ALA A 143 22.41 9.81 1.95
N SER A 144 22.06 10.29 3.15
CA SER A 144 21.48 11.63 3.35
C SER A 144 22.55 12.70 3.30
N ARG A 145 22.47 13.55 2.29
CA ARG A 145 23.36 14.69 2.08
C ARG A 145 22.52 15.90 1.73
N THR A 146 23.14 17.07 1.75
CA THR A 146 22.49 18.34 1.37
C THR A 146 21.92 18.31 -0.04
N GLU A 147 22.50 17.50 -0.93
CA GLU A 147 22.05 17.30 -2.31
C GLU A 147 20.80 16.40 -2.43
N THR A 148 20.29 15.84 -1.31
CA THR A 148 19.10 14.99 -1.33
C THR A 148 17.86 15.86 -1.52
N ALA A 149 17.14 15.63 -2.64
CA ALA A 149 15.88 16.27 -2.95
C ALA A 149 14.72 15.61 -2.19
N LEU A 150 14.70 14.26 -2.20
CA LEU A 150 13.60 13.48 -1.64
C LEU A 150 14.09 12.14 -1.11
N VAL A 151 13.48 11.70 -0.01
CA VAL A 151 13.63 10.35 0.54
C VAL A 151 12.26 9.69 0.61
N SER A 152 12.12 8.47 0.08
CA SER A 152 10.90 7.67 0.16
C SER A 152 11.11 6.40 0.97
N VAL A 153 10.18 6.12 1.89
CA VAL A 153 10.19 4.90 2.73
C VAL A 153 8.78 4.38 2.90
N ILE A 154 8.56 3.13 2.52
CA ILE A 154 7.26 2.47 2.69
C ILE A 154 6.94 2.29 4.19
N LEU A 155 5.72 2.68 4.61
CA LEU A 155 5.30 2.52 6.01
C LEU A 155 4.96 1.07 6.35
N ALA A 156 4.30 0.37 5.42
CA ALA A 156 3.95 -1.03 5.60
C ALA A 156 4.08 -1.79 4.27
N ASN A 157 4.90 -2.83 4.26
CA ASN A 157 5.21 -3.58 3.05
C ASN A 157 4.01 -4.44 2.60
N ASN A 158 3.69 -4.40 1.32
CA ASN A 158 2.54 -5.09 0.74
C ASN A 158 2.74 -6.61 0.60
N GLU A 159 3.97 -7.11 0.58
CA GLU A 159 4.28 -8.54 0.41
C GLU A 159 4.47 -9.25 1.74
N THR A 160 5.21 -8.65 2.67
CA THR A 160 5.56 -9.25 3.96
C THR A 160 4.65 -8.81 5.10
N GLY A 161 3.97 -7.69 4.94
CA GLY A 161 3.19 -7.06 6.01
C GLY A 161 4.05 -6.34 7.06
N VAL A 162 5.36 -6.29 6.92
CA VAL A 162 6.25 -5.58 7.86
C VAL A 162 5.88 -4.11 7.94
N VAL A 163 5.82 -3.60 9.16
CA VAL A 163 5.60 -2.18 9.46
C VAL A 163 6.91 -1.55 9.90
N PHE A 164 7.25 -0.42 9.29
CA PHE A 164 8.40 0.37 9.69
C PHE A 164 8.03 1.27 10.88
N ASP A 165 8.07 0.71 12.07
CA ASP A 165 7.64 1.34 13.33
C ASP A 165 8.59 2.46 13.81
N THR A 166 9.85 2.48 13.34
CA THR A 166 10.82 3.55 13.62
C THR A 166 10.85 4.64 12.54
N LEU A 167 9.86 4.70 11.64
CA LEU A 167 9.79 5.68 10.56
C LEU A 167 9.94 7.14 11.04
N ALA A 168 9.36 7.50 12.19
CA ALA A 168 9.45 8.86 12.71
C ALA A 168 10.90 9.31 12.99
N SER A 169 11.73 8.43 13.56
CA SER A 169 13.17 8.70 13.79
C SER A 169 13.92 8.86 12.47
N PHE A 170 13.62 7.98 11.50
CA PHE A 170 14.18 8.05 10.16
C PHE A 170 13.81 9.37 9.46
N VAL A 171 12.55 9.79 9.56
CA VAL A 171 12.06 11.08 9.03
C VAL A 171 12.83 12.25 9.64
N ALA A 172 13.03 12.24 10.96
CA ALA A 172 13.76 13.31 11.64
C ALA A 172 15.22 13.43 11.12
N ALA A 173 15.90 12.30 10.92
CA ALA A 173 17.26 12.27 10.37
C ALA A 173 17.31 12.79 8.92
N ALA A 174 16.41 12.36 8.04
CA ALA A 174 16.34 12.82 6.66
C ALA A 174 16.06 14.33 6.56
N ARG A 175 15.15 14.85 7.38
CA ARG A 175 14.79 16.26 7.42
C ARG A 175 15.90 17.16 7.94
N ALA A 176 16.79 16.65 8.79
CA ALA A 176 17.95 17.40 9.25
C ALA A 176 18.85 17.87 8.10
N HIS A 177 18.81 17.21 6.94
CA HIS A 177 19.50 17.57 5.71
C HIS A 177 18.60 18.32 4.71
N GLY A 178 17.37 18.68 5.11
CA GLY A 178 16.40 19.44 4.31
C GLY A 178 15.76 18.63 3.16
N ALA A 179 15.86 17.30 3.17
CA ALA A 179 15.19 16.46 2.20
C ALA A 179 13.66 16.47 2.43
N VAL A 180 12.88 16.39 1.35
CA VAL A 180 11.43 16.10 1.42
C VAL A 180 11.25 14.60 1.72
N VAL A 181 10.44 14.26 2.71
CA VAL A 181 10.22 12.86 3.09
C VAL A 181 8.83 12.39 2.69
N HIS A 182 8.81 11.36 1.85
CA HIS A 182 7.61 10.65 1.40
C HIS A 182 7.48 9.29 2.08
N THR A 183 6.24 8.87 2.33
CA THR A 183 5.92 7.50 2.72
C THR A 183 4.76 6.95 1.90
N ASP A 184 4.93 5.75 1.34
CA ASP A 184 3.82 4.95 0.84
C ASP A 184 3.11 4.29 2.05
N ALA A 185 1.91 4.77 2.36
CA ALA A 185 1.06 4.25 3.43
C ALA A 185 -0.15 3.46 2.91
N VAL A 186 -0.14 3.08 1.64
CA VAL A 186 -1.23 2.38 0.95
C VAL A 186 -1.67 1.12 1.69
N GLN A 187 -0.75 0.37 2.29
CA GLN A 187 -1.10 -0.82 3.07
C GLN A 187 -1.34 -0.54 4.55
N ALA A 188 -0.94 0.62 5.07
CA ALA A 188 -1.07 0.97 6.49
C ALA A 188 -2.42 1.60 6.84
N VAL A 189 -2.86 2.56 6.00
CA VAL A 189 -4.12 3.29 6.23
C VAL A 189 -5.32 2.33 6.29
N GLY A 190 -6.14 2.48 7.33
CA GLY A 190 -7.30 1.64 7.59
C GLY A 190 -7.00 0.26 8.18
N LYS A 191 -5.72 -0.08 8.47
CA LYS A 191 -5.30 -1.35 9.08
C LYS A 191 -4.53 -1.18 10.38
N ILE A 192 -3.77 -0.08 10.50
CA ILE A 192 -3.07 0.34 11.72
C ILE A 192 -3.27 1.85 11.92
N PRO A 193 -3.05 2.39 13.13
CA PRO A 193 -3.07 3.84 13.35
C PRO A 193 -2.02 4.56 12.50
N VAL A 194 -2.43 5.57 11.74
CA VAL A 194 -1.55 6.40 10.91
C VAL A 194 -1.85 7.86 11.21
N SER A 195 -0.85 8.62 11.67
CA SER A 195 -0.96 10.05 11.89
C SER A 195 0.24 10.77 11.29
N VAL A 196 -0.02 11.69 10.36
CA VAL A 196 1.04 12.48 9.72
C VAL A 196 1.77 13.39 10.72
N ARG A 197 1.13 13.75 11.84
CA ARG A 197 1.74 14.54 12.91
C ARG A 197 2.80 13.76 13.65
N THR A 198 2.50 12.50 14.01
CA THR A 198 3.44 11.60 14.71
C THR A 198 4.55 11.10 13.78
N LEU A 199 4.22 10.75 12.54
CA LEU A 199 5.20 10.29 11.56
C LEU A 199 6.15 11.41 11.13
N GLY A 200 5.69 12.66 11.13
CA GLY A 200 6.51 13.80 10.74
C GLY A 200 6.81 13.90 9.23
N VAL A 201 6.24 13.03 8.39
CA VAL A 201 6.45 13.00 6.94
C VAL A 201 5.92 14.25 6.24
N ASP A 202 6.45 14.56 5.08
CA ASP A 202 6.03 15.70 4.26
C ASP A 202 4.98 15.29 3.22
N LEU A 203 5.04 14.04 2.75
CA LEU A 203 4.15 13.46 1.76
C LEU A 203 3.73 12.04 2.20
N LEU A 204 2.44 11.70 2.03
CA LEU A 204 1.93 10.36 2.33
C LEU A 204 0.91 9.93 1.30
N ALA A 205 1.13 8.78 0.65
CA ALA A 205 0.23 8.21 -0.33
C ALA A 205 -0.75 7.19 0.27
N LEU A 206 -2.00 7.20 -0.20
CA LEU A 206 -3.02 6.21 0.14
C LEU A 206 -3.98 5.94 -1.02
N THR A 207 -4.73 4.84 -0.96
CA THR A 207 -5.75 4.49 -1.96
C THR A 207 -6.93 3.76 -1.35
N ALA A 208 -8.14 4.10 -1.81
CA ALA A 208 -9.39 3.64 -1.22
C ALA A 208 -9.60 2.12 -1.26
N HIS A 209 -9.20 1.46 -2.37
CA HIS A 209 -9.44 0.04 -2.58
C HIS A 209 -8.65 -0.90 -1.64
N LYS A 210 -7.80 -0.39 -0.78
CA LYS A 210 -7.07 -1.16 0.24
C LYS A 210 -7.79 -1.22 1.59
N PHE A 211 -8.86 -0.42 1.75
CA PHE A 211 -9.71 -0.38 2.95
C PHE A 211 -11.21 -0.31 2.61
N CYS A 212 -11.63 -1.18 1.69
CA CYS A 212 -13.02 -1.38 1.27
C CYS A 212 -13.68 -0.18 0.56
N GLY A 213 -12.88 0.72 0.00
CA GLY A 213 -13.31 1.79 -0.89
C GLY A 213 -13.24 1.39 -2.37
N PRO A 214 -13.64 2.30 -3.28
CA PRO A 214 -13.62 2.06 -4.71
C PRO A 214 -12.20 2.04 -5.27
N LYS A 215 -12.00 1.28 -6.37
CA LYS A 215 -10.82 1.38 -7.23
C LYS A 215 -10.87 2.72 -8.01
N GLY A 216 -9.71 3.18 -8.50
CA GLY A 216 -9.64 4.38 -9.34
C GLY A 216 -9.73 5.70 -8.55
N VAL A 217 -9.45 5.68 -7.24
CA VAL A 217 -9.30 6.86 -6.40
C VAL A 217 -8.29 6.63 -5.28
N GLY A 218 -7.49 7.65 -5.02
CA GLY A 218 -6.54 7.73 -3.93
C GLY A 218 -6.37 9.16 -3.46
N ALA A 219 -5.44 9.36 -2.55
CA ALA A 219 -5.07 10.69 -2.09
C ALA A 219 -3.58 10.77 -1.74
N LEU A 220 -3.04 11.97 -1.86
CA LEU A 220 -1.74 12.34 -1.36
C LEU A 220 -1.91 13.40 -0.27
N PHE A 221 -1.40 13.13 0.93
CA PHE A 221 -1.17 14.17 1.92
C PHE A 221 0.06 14.96 1.51
N VAL A 222 -0.03 16.28 1.55
CA VAL A 222 1.04 17.23 1.24
C VAL A 222 1.12 18.23 2.39
N ARG A 223 2.15 18.13 3.23
CA ARG A 223 2.36 19.02 4.38
C ARG A 223 2.31 20.46 3.93
N LYS A 224 1.70 21.33 4.73
CA LYS A 224 1.67 22.78 4.52
C LYS A 224 3.11 23.32 4.32
N GLY A 225 3.30 24.07 3.24
CA GLY A 225 4.61 24.63 2.87
C GLY A 225 5.44 23.74 1.93
N VAL A 226 5.12 22.46 1.77
CA VAL A 226 5.79 21.58 0.80
C VAL A 226 5.28 21.90 -0.61
N ARG A 227 6.22 22.14 -1.55
CA ARG A 227 5.92 22.40 -2.94
C ARG A 227 5.90 21.08 -3.74
N LEU A 228 5.01 21.02 -4.72
CA LEU A 228 4.93 19.93 -5.69
C LEU A 228 4.83 20.51 -7.09
N GLN A 229 5.55 19.95 -8.04
CA GLN A 229 5.27 20.16 -9.45
C GLN A 229 4.15 19.18 -9.88
N PRO A 230 3.05 19.67 -10.49
CA PRO A 230 1.99 18.80 -10.95
C PRO A 230 2.48 17.88 -12.07
N LEU A 231 2.06 16.62 -12.06
CA LEU A 231 2.31 15.68 -13.16
C LEU A 231 1.26 15.83 -14.28
N ALA A 232 0.01 16.09 -13.88
CA ALA A 232 -1.09 16.38 -14.79
C ALA A 232 -1.39 17.88 -14.75
N ALA A 233 -0.90 18.61 -15.75
CA ALA A 233 -1.24 20.01 -15.91
C ALA A 233 -2.71 20.15 -16.35
N GLY A 234 -3.41 21.20 -15.87
CA GLY A 234 -4.83 21.38 -16.20
C GLY A 234 -5.43 22.67 -15.63
N GLY A 235 -6.73 22.68 -15.40
CA GLY A 235 -7.55 23.83 -15.06
C GLY A 235 -7.50 24.31 -13.61
N GLY A 236 -6.44 24.00 -12.84
CA GLY A 236 -6.28 24.50 -11.47
C GLY A 236 -6.99 23.69 -10.40
N GLN A 237 -7.61 22.54 -10.74
CA GLN A 237 -8.18 21.61 -9.75
C GLN A 237 -7.11 21.19 -8.73
N GLU A 238 -7.55 20.71 -7.57
CA GLU A 238 -6.67 20.34 -6.46
C GLU A 238 -5.63 21.45 -6.13
N ARG A 239 -6.05 22.71 -6.24
CA ARG A 239 -5.21 23.90 -6.01
C ARG A 239 -3.97 23.96 -6.92
N GLY A 240 -4.12 23.50 -8.17
CA GLY A 240 -3.06 23.46 -9.17
C GLY A 240 -2.05 22.31 -9.00
N ARG A 241 -2.29 21.40 -8.04
CA ARG A 241 -1.40 20.25 -7.78
C ARG A 241 -1.74 19.03 -8.65
N ARG A 242 -3.01 18.91 -9.10
CA ARG A 242 -3.47 17.84 -9.97
C ARG A 242 -4.64 18.31 -10.82
N GLY A 243 -4.43 18.49 -12.12
CA GLY A 243 -5.44 18.96 -13.07
C GLY A 243 -6.42 17.86 -13.48
N GLY A 244 -7.58 18.28 -14.00
CA GLY A 244 -8.66 17.41 -14.47
C GLY A 244 -9.87 17.42 -13.54
N THR A 245 -11.06 17.25 -14.11
CA THR A 245 -12.32 17.20 -13.37
C THR A 245 -12.26 16.10 -12.30
N GLU A 246 -12.69 16.43 -11.10
CA GLU A 246 -12.66 15.55 -9.95
C GLU A 246 -13.63 14.37 -10.10
N ASN A 247 -13.18 13.17 -9.75
CA ASN A 247 -14.01 11.95 -9.69
C ASN A 247 -14.91 12.00 -8.44
N VAL A 248 -16.00 12.77 -8.50
CA VAL A 248 -16.87 13.04 -7.33
C VAL A 248 -17.33 11.75 -6.66
N ALA A 249 -17.86 10.79 -7.43
CA ALA A 249 -18.33 9.52 -6.87
C ALA A 249 -17.21 8.72 -6.18
N GLY A 250 -16.04 8.64 -6.82
CA GLY A 250 -14.88 7.95 -6.24
C GLY A 250 -14.36 8.65 -5.00
N ILE A 251 -14.30 9.98 -4.99
CA ILE A 251 -13.84 10.79 -3.86
C ILE A 251 -14.78 10.64 -2.67
N VAL A 252 -16.10 10.72 -2.87
CA VAL A 252 -17.11 10.43 -1.84
C VAL A 252 -16.94 9.02 -1.28
N GLY A 253 -16.72 8.04 -2.18
CA GLY A 253 -16.44 6.67 -1.78
C GLY A 253 -15.17 6.52 -0.93
N LEU A 254 -14.09 7.26 -1.26
CA LEU A 254 -12.86 7.27 -0.46
C LEU A 254 -13.10 7.87 0.92
N GLY A 255 -13.81 9.02 1.02
CA GLY A 255 -14.18 9.64 2.30
C GLY A 255 -14.99 8.68 3.17
N ALA A 256 -16.07 8.11 2.62
CA ALA A 256 -16.89 7.14 3.34
C ALA A 256 -16.07 5.91 3.80
N ALA A 257 -15.20 5.38 2.93
CA ALA A 257 -14.38 4.21 3.26
C ALA A 257 -13.38 4.48 4.39
N ILE A 258 -12.69 5.63 4.36
CA ILE A 258 -11.69 5.94 5.39
C ILE A 258 -12.36 6.24 6.73
N ARG A 259 -13.53 6.90 6.75
CA ARG A 259 -14.32 7.13 7.96
C ARG A 259 -14.75 5.80 8.59
N LEU A 260 -15.29 4.86 7.80
CA LEU A 260 -15.68 3.53 8.28
C LEU A 260 -14.48 2.71 8.76
N ALA A 261 -13.37 2.74 8.05
CA ALA A 261 -12.15 2.03 8.43
C ALA A 261 -11.58 2.59 9.75
N SER A 262 -11.57 3.92 9.92
CA SER A 262 -11.10 4.56 11.14
C SER A 262 -11.99 4.24 12.36
N ALA A 263 -13.31 4.26 12.18
CA ALA A 263 -14.26 3.95 13.25
C ALA A 263 -14.14 2.49 13.75
N ARG A 264 -13.74 1.57 12.88
CA ARG A 264 -13.65 0.12 13.17
C ARG A 264 -12.20 -0.35 13.40
N LEU A 265 -11.21 0.56 13.32
CA LEU A 265 -9.79 0.23 13.26
C LEU A 265 -9.33 -0.71 14.38
N SER A 266 -9.59 -0.35 15.63
CA SER A 266 -9.12 -1.10 16.80
C SER A 266 -9.74 -2.50 16.89
N SER A 267 -11.06 -2.62 16.70
CA SER A 267 -11.76 -3.91 16.76
C SER A 267 -11.36 -4.83 15.60
N GLU A 268 -11.29 -4.29 14.37
CA GLU A 268 -10.89 -5.08 13.20
C GLU A 268 -9.43 -5.49 13.25
N ALA A 269 -8.52 -4.62 13.68
CA ALA A 269 -7.11 -4.96 13.82
C ALA A 269 -6.91 -6.12 14.81
N ALA A 270 -7.57 -6.08 15.98
CA ALA A 270 -7.49 -7.16 16.96
C ALA A 270 -8.10 -8.48 16.42
N ARG A 271 -9.27 -8.40 15.77
CA ARG A 271 -9.93 -9.59 15.18
C ARG A 271 -9.07 -10.23 14.09
N LEU A 272 -8.55 -9.43 13.18
CA LEU A 272 -7.74 -9.92 12.07
C LEU A 272 -6.38 -10.45 12.52
N ALA A 273 -5.76 -9.84 13.55
CA ALA A 273 -4.58 -10.39 14.18
C ALA A 273 -4.84 -11.78 14.75
N GLY A 274 -5.96 -11.98 15.44
CA GLY A 274 -6.33 -13.31 15.95
C GLY A 274 -6.53 -14.36 14.85
N LEU A 275 -7.13 -14.01 13.72
CA LEU A 275 -7.26 -14.92 12.57
C LEU A 275 -5.90 -15.23 11.95
N ARG A 276 -5.04 -14.21 11.75
CA ARG A 276 -3.67 -14.38 11.25
C ARG A 276 -2.86 -15.30 12.15
N ASP A 277 -2.85 -15.05 13.45
CA ASP A 277 -2.03 -15.80 14.41
C ASP A 277 -2.48 -17.26 14.49
N ARG A 278 -3.81 -17.49 14.47
CA ARG A 278 -4.35 -18.86 14.37
C ARG A 278 -3.93 -19.56 13.08
N PHE A 279 -4.00 -18.87 11.96
CA PHE A 279 -3.54 -19.39 10.67
C PHE A 279 -2.07 -19.74 10.70
N GLU A 280 -1.21 -18.84 11.17
CA GLU A 280 0.24 -19.06 11.24
C GLU A 280 0.61 -20.25 12.15
N ALA A 281 0.02 -20.31 13.35
CA ALA A 281 0.25 -21.42 14.27
C ALA A 281 -0.17 -22.76 13.67
N GLY A 282 -1.35 -22.82 13.07
CA GLY A 282 -1.86 -24.02 12.42
C GLY A 282 -1.07 -24.43 11.18
N LEU A 283 -0.58 -23.46 10.41
CA LEU A 283 0.26 -23.68 9.23
C LEU A 283 1.62 -24.29 9.61
N LEU A 284 2.30 -23.71 10.58
CA LEU A 284 3.61 -24.19 11.05
C LEU A 284 3.52 -25.59 11.66
N ALA A 285 2.43 -25.92 12.34
CA ALA A 285 2.20 -27.25 12.91
C ALA A 285 1.93 -28.33 11.84
N ARG A 286 1.34 -27.96 10.69
CA ARG A 286 0.88 -28.91 9.66
C ARG A 286 1.78 -28.99 8.43
N VAL A 287 2.65 -28.01 8.20
CA VAL A 287 3.53 -27.97 7.03
C VAL A 287 5.00 -27.97 7.46
N PRO A 288 5.66 -29.13 7.54
CA PRO A 288 7.07 -29.21 7.92
C PRO A 288 7.95 -28.33 7.01
N GLY A 289 8.83 -27.55 7.63
CA GLY A 289 9.76 -26.66 6.94
C GLY A 289 9.16 -25.36 6.41
N ALA A 290 7.86 -25.10 6.62
CA ALA A 290 7.29 -23.78 6.36
C ALA A 290 7.87 -22.75 7.34
N ARG A 291 8.07 -21.51 6.86
CA ARG A 291 8.57 -20.40 7.68
C ARG A 291 7.74 -19.14 7.36
N ILE A 292 7.52 -18.32 8.39
CA ILE A 292 6.83 -17.04 8.25
C ILE A 292 7.88 -15.92 8.23
N HIS A 293 7.79 -15.06 7.22
CA HIS A 293 8.68 -13.90 7.15
C HIS A 293 8.37 -12.89 8.25
N ALA A 294 9.43 -12.36 8.87
CA ALA A 294 9.36 -11.37 9.94
C ALA A 294 8.38 -11.72 11.08
N ALA A 295 8.26 -13.00 11.44
CA ALA A 295 7.31 -13.49 12.45
C ALA A 295 7.41 -12.74 13.78
N ASN A 296 8.62 -12.34 14.20
CA ASN A 296 8.91 -11.65 15.45
C ASN A 296 8.99 -10.12 15.30
N GLY A 297 8.67 -9.56 14.12
CA GLY A 297 8.73 -8.13 13.85
C GLY A 297 7.37 -7.43 13.97
N SER A 298 7.39 -6.10 13.88
CA SER A 298 6.19 -5.31 13.73
C SER A 298 5.54 -5.59 12.37
N ARG A 299 4.28 -6.07 12.37
CA ARG A 299 3.57 -6.46 11.15
C ARG A 299 2.12 -6.02 11.15
N LEU A 300 1.58 -5.80 9.96
CA LEU A 300 0.14 -5.60 9.78
C LEU A 300 -0.65 -6.77 10.37
N PRO A 301 -1.80 -6.51 11.00
CA PRO A 301 -2.65 -7.58 11.56
C PRO A 301 -3.28 -8.47 10.48
N THR A 302 -3.16 -8.07 9.21
CA THR A 302 -3.92 -8.61 8.08
C THR A 302 -3.15 -9.55 7.18
N ALA A 303 -1.83 -9.75 7.37
CA ALA A 303 -1.02 -10.45 6.38
C ALA A 303 -0.07 -11.48 6.99
N THR A 304 0.07 -12.58 6.28
CA THR A 304 1.08 -13.63 6.47
C THR A 304 1.83 -13.82 5.16
N SER A 305 3.15 -13.70 5.21
CA SER A 305 4.05 -14.08 4.12
C SER A 305 4.78 -15.35 4.54
N ALA A 306 4.52 -16.45 3.84
CA ALA A 306 5.01 -17.78 4.20
C ALA A 306 5.81 -18.42 3.07
N VAL A 307 7.02 -18.90 3.37
CA VAL A 307 7.83 -19.68 2.43
C VAL A 307 7.59 -21.18 2.59
N PHE A 308 7.46 -21.87 1.46
CA PHE A 308 7.25 -23.33 1.37
C PHE A 308 8.42 -23.97 0.60
N PRO A 309 9.56 -24.26 1.22
CA PRO A 309 10.73 -24.79 0.52
C PRO A 309 10.40 -26.06 -0.27
N GLY A 310 10.94 -26.14 -1.50
CA GLY A 310 10.71 -27.26 -2.42
C GLY A 310 9.39 -27.15 -3.20
N THR A 311 8.83 -25.94 -3.33
CA THR A 311 7.65 -25.65 -4.15
C THR A 311 7.84 -24.38 -4.97
N GLU A 312 6.95 -24.13 -5.93
CA GLU A 312 6.84 -22.88 -6.68
C GLU A 312 5.49 -22.21 -6.35
N ALA A 313 5.52 -20.92 -5.99
CA ALA A 313 4.32 -20.20 -5.55
C ALA A 313 3.21 -20.18 -6.60
N GLU A 314 3.54 -20.05 -7.89
CA GLU A 314 2.55 -20.06 -8.97
C GLU A 314 1.80 -21.40 -9.04
N THR A 315 2.52 -22.52 -8.84
CA THR A 315 1.90 -23.85 -8.76
C THR A 315 0.94 -23.96 -7.57
N LEU A 316 1.35 -23.41 -6.41
CA LEU A 316 0.50 -23.43 -5.22
C LEU A 316 -0.73 -22.52 -5.40
N VAL A 317 -0.58 -21.32 -5.99
CA VAL A 317 -1.70 -20.40 -6.29
C VAL A 317 -2.70 -21.09 -7.20
N ALA A 318 -2.26 -21.69 -8.32
CA ALA A 318 -3.14 -22.39 -9.27
C ALA A 318 -3.87 -23.57 -8.62
N ALA A 319 -3.17 -24.35 -7.77
CA ALA A 319 -3.79 -25.49 -7.09
C ALA A 319 -4.81 -25.06 -6.02
N LEU A 320 -4.55 -23.97 -5.29
CA LEU A 320 -5.48 -23.40 -4.31
C LEU A 320 -6.69 -22.74 -4.98
N ASP A 321 -6.51 -22.10 -6.13
CA ASP A 321 -7.60 -21.52 -6.92
C ASP A 321 -8.59 -22.62 -7.40
N LEU A 322 -8.09 -23.78 -7.81
CA LEU A 322 -8.93 -24.95 -8.13
C LEU A 322 -9.75 -25.46 -6.92
N ASP A 323 -9.29 -25.18 -5.71
CA ASP A 323 -10.02 -25.46 -4.46
C ASP A 323 -10.94 -24.29 -4.03
N GLY A 324 -11.06 -23.23 -4.85
CA GLY A 324 -11.85 -22.05 -4.57
C GLY A 324 -11.20 -21.12 -3.51
N ILE A 325 -9.88 -21.11 -3.43
CA ILE A 325 -9.10 -20.31 -2.47
C ILE A 325 -8.20 -19.33 -3.23
N ALA A 326 -8.50 -18.04 -3.14
CA ALA A 326 -7.71 -16.96 -3.73
C ALA A 326 -6.61 -16.49 -2.78
N VAL A 327 -5.35 -16.64 -3.21
CA VAL A 327 -4.13 -16.17 -2.53
C VAL A 327 -3.19 -15.53 -3.55
N SER A 328 -2.08 -14.94 -3.10
CA SER A 328 -1.11 -14.31 -4.01
C SER A 328 0.29 -14.88 -3.84
N ALA A 329 1.04 -14.98 -4.94
CA ALA A 329 2.49 -15.09 -4.89
C ALA A 329 3.09 -13.76 -4.39
N GLY A 330 4.28 -13.80 -3.76
CA GLY A 330 4.93 -12.60 -3.20
C GLY A 330 5.03 -11.44 -4.20
N SER A 331 5.18 -11.72 -5.49
CA SER A 331 5.34 -10.72 -6.57
C SER A 331 4.07 -10.48 -7.40
N ALA A 332 2.92 -10.29 -6.76
CA ALA A 332 1.62 -10.11 -7.44
C ALA A 332 1.61 -9.02 -8.55
N CYS A 333 2.54 -8.08 -8.55
CA CYS A 333 2.63 -7.01 -9.56
C CYS A 333 3.27 -7.43 -10.89
N HIS A 334 3.76 -8.66 -11.03
CA HIS A 334 4.42 -9.16 -12.24
C HIS A 334 3.69 -10.41 -12.77
N ALA A 335 2.37 -10.35 -12.90
CA ALA A 335 1.59 -11.43 -13.51
C ALA A 335 2.20 -11.81 -14.87
N GLY A 336 2.72 -13.04 -14.97
CA GLY A 336 3.36 -13.57 -16.19
C GLY A 336 4.89 -13.51 -16.25
N THR A 337 5.60 -13.07 -15.21
CA THR A 337 7.06 -13.17 -15.14
C THR A 337 7.48 -14.20 -14.09
N THR A 338 8.40 -15.10 -14.47
CA THR A 338 9.01 -16.11 -13.58
C THR A 338 10.07 -15.53 -12.63
N SER A 339 10.21 -14.20 -12.61
CA SER A 339 11.22 -13.53 -11.79
C SER A 339 10.81 -13.50 -10.31
N PRO A 340 11.72 -13.87 -9.40
CA PRO A 340 11.45 -13.80 -7.96
C PRO A 340 11.19 -12.37 -7.50
N SER A 341 10.42 -12.21 -6.41
CA SER A 341 10.14 -10.89 -5.82
C SER A 341 11.43 -10.16 -5.45
N ARG A 342 11.58 -8.93 -5.96
CA ARG A 342 12.71 -8.07 -5.62
C ARG A 342 12.72 -7.69 -4.14
N VAL A 343 11.55 -7.47 -3.56
CA VAL A 343 11.42 -7.19 -2.12
C VAL A 343 11.96 -8.35 -1.31
N LEU A 344 11.54 -9.57 -1.59
CA LEU A 344 12.01 -10.76 -0.87
C LEU A 344 13.51 -11.00 -1.05
N LEU A 345 14.05 -10.75 -2.25
CA LEU A 345 15.50 -10.79 -2.49
C LEU A 345 16.24 -9.72 -1.67
N ALA A 346 15.70 -8.50 -1.61
CA ALA A 346 16.27 -7.41 -0.81
C ALA A 346 16.28 -7.72 0.70
N LEU A 347 15.32 -8.52 1.18
CA LEU A 347 15.30 -9.03 2.56
C LEU A 347 16.30 -10.17 2.81
N GLY A 348 17.09 -10.57 1.80
CA GLY A 348 18.12 -11.61 1.92
C GLY A 348 17.63 -13.03 1.65
N LEU A 349 16.41 -13.22 1.10
CA LEU A 349 15.96 -14.53 0.68
C LEU A 349 16.71 -14.98 -0.57
N SER A 350 17.01 -16.28 -0.66
CA SER A 350 17.48 -16.87 -1.91
C SER A 350 16.41 -16.79 -3.01
N PRO A 351 16.79 -16.79 -4.29
CA PRO A 351 15.82 -16.83 -5.38
C PRO A 351 14.83 -18.00 -5.30
N ALA A 352 15.26 -19.15 -4.79
CA ALA A 352 14.40 -20.31 -4.59
C ALA A 352 13.36 -20.06 -3.50
N GLU A 353 13.75 -19.46 -2.37
CA GLU A 353 12.82 -19.11 -1.28
C GLU A 353 11.83 -18.03 -1.70
N ALA A 354 12.29 -17.01 -2.43
CA ALA A 354 11.43 -15.97 -2.94
C ALA A 354 10.35 -16.51 -3.91
N ARG A 355 10.72 -17.48 -4.78
CA ARG A 355 9.76 -18.17 -5.65
C ARG A 355 8.82 -19.13 -4.91
N ALA A 356 9.21 -19.61 -3.74
CA ALA A 356 8.42 -20.52 -2.91
C ALA A 356 7.56 -19.79 -1.87
N THR A 357 7.37 -18.48 -1.99
CA THR A 357 6.67 -17.65 -1.00
C THR A 357 5.26 -17.32 -1.44
N LEU A 358 4.27 -17.61 -0.59
CA LEU A 358 2.89 -17.16 -0.73
C LEU A 358 2.58 -16.06 0.29
N ARG A 359 1.74 -15.12 -0.14
CA ARG A 359 1.08 -14.16 0.74
C ARG A 359 -0.38 -14.54 0.93
N PHE A 360 -0.79 -14.63 2.18
CA PHE A 360 -2.18 -14.72 2.62
C PHE A 360 -2.56 -13.39 3.27
N SER A 361 -3.66 -12.80 2.87
CA SER A 361 -4.10 -11.54 3.48
C SER A 361 -5.58 -11.55 3.75
N PHE A 362 -5.94 -11.16 4.98
CA PHE A 362 -7.28 -11.21 5.53
C PHE A 362 -7.89 -9.81 5.59
N GLY A 363 -9.21 -9.74 5.62
CA GLY A 363 -9.94 -8.48 5.67
C GLY A 363 -11.31 -8.62 6.31
N ARG A 364 -12.14 -7.59 6.18
CA ARG A 364 -13.45 -7.50 6.83
C ARG A 364 -14.35 -8.72 6.65
N GLY A 365 -14.32 -9.33 5.46
CA GLY A 365 -15.13 -10.53 5.17
C GLY A 365 -14.54 -11.84 5.67
N SER A 366 -13.30 -11.84 6.14
CA SER A 366 -12.63 -13.06 6.60
C SER A 366 -13.19 -13.54 7.93
N CYS A 367 -13.40 -14.84 8.07
CA CYS A 367 -13.95 -15.50 9.25
C CYS A 367 -13.13 -16.73 9.66
N GLN A 368 -13.53 -17.37 10.75
CA GLN A 368 -12.87 -18.55 11.31
C GLN A 368 -12.89 -19.73 10.34
N GLU A 369 -14.02 -19.91 9.65
CA GLU A 369 -14.23 -20.97 8.67
C GLU A 369 -13.29 -20.83 7.46
N ASP A 370 -12.94 -19.60 7.07
CA ASP A 370 -11.93 -19.36 6.04
C ASP A 370 -10.55 -19.87 6.47
N ILE A 371 -10.19 -19.63 7.75
CA ILE A 371 -8.93 -20.12 8.32
C ILE A 371 -8.89 -21.64 8.39
N ASP A 372 -10.00 -22.28 8.80
CA ASP A 372 -10.10 -23.73 8.90
C ASP A 372 -9.94 -24.39 7.50
N ARG A 373 -10.56 -23.82 6.47
CA ARG A 373 -10.39 -24.26 5.08
C ARG A 373 -8.97 -24.06 4.57
N LEU A 374 -8.34 -22.93 4.86
CA LEU A 374 -6.92 -22.70 4.52
C LEU A 374 -6.03 -23.75 5.18
N LEU A 375 -6.25 -24.05 6.46
CA LEU A 375 -5.48 -25.04 7.22
C LEU A 375 -5.71 -26.49 6.79
N GLU A 376 -6.78 -26.78 6.07
CA GLU A 376 -7.03 -28.06 5.40
C GLU A 376 -6.35 -28.12 4.03
N ALA A 377 -6.56 -27.10 3.19
CA ALA A 377 -6.13 -27.12 1.80
C ALA A 377 -4.62 -26.90 1.63
N VAL A 378 -4.02 -25.89 2.31
CA VAL A 378 -2.61 -25.52 2.11
C VAL A 378 -1.65 -26.67 2.40
N PRO A 379 -1.75 -27.41 3.53
CA PRO A 379 -0.86 -28.54 3.78
C PRO A 379 -0.94 -29.63 2.71
N ARG A 380 -2.16 -29.95 2.24
CA ARG A 380 -2.41 -30.94 1.20
C ARG A 380 -1.80 -30.52 -0.15
N VAL A 381 -1.99 -29.28 -0.55
CA VAL A 381 -1.47 -28.72 -1.81
C VAL A 381 0.06 -28.67 -1.77
N VAL A 382 0.66 -28.21 -0.67
CA VAL A 382 2.13 -28.16 -0.50
C VAL A 382 2.74 -29.58 -0.53
N ALA A 383 2.12 -30.53 0.14
CA ALA A 383 2.60 -31.93 0.12
C ALA A 383 2.60 -32.51 -1.31
N ARG A 384 1.52 -32.29 -2.08
CA ARG A 384 1.41 -32.72 -3.48
C ARG A 384 2.44 -32.04 -4.38
N ALA A 385 2.63 -30.73 -4.24
CA ALA A 385 3.61 -29.99 -5.03
C ALA A 385 5.05 -30.51 -4.80
N ARG A 386 5.42 -30.80 -3.54
CA ARG A 386 6.73 -31.35 -3.19
C ARG A 386 6.97 -32.76 -3.77
N GLN A 387 5.93 -33.56 -3.93
CA GLN A 387 6.04 -34.89 -4.56
C GLN A 387 6.30 -34.78 -6.06
N SER A 388 5.64 -33.84 -6.75
CA SER A 388 5.80 -33.63 -8.20
C SER A 388 7.19 -33.10 -8.59
N VAL A 389 7.92 -32.44 -7.69
CA VAL A 389 9.30 -31.96 -7.93
C VAL A 389 10.31 -33.09 -7.73
N ARG A 390 9.98 -34.17 -7.00
CA ARG A 390 10.85 -35.32 -6.74
C ARG A 390 10.71 -36.44 -7.77
N ALA A 391 9.64 -36.45 -8.55
CA ALA A 391 9.37 -37.41 -9.63
C ALA A 391 9.91 -36.87 -10.97
#